data_9255a88564c722475ec2a73894800a2b
#
_entry.id   9255a88564c722475ec2a73894800a2b
#
_cell.length_a   1.000
_cell.length_b   1.000
_cell.length_c   1.000
_cell.angle_alpha   90.00
_cell.angle_beta   90.00
_cell.angle_gamma   90.00
#
_symmetry.space_group_name_H-M   'P 1'
#
loop_
_entity.id
_entity.type
_entity.pdbx_description
1 polymer ?
#
loop_
_entity_poly.entity_id
_entity_poly.type
_entity_poly.pdbx_seq_one_letter_code
_entity_poly.pdbx_strand_id
1 'polypeptide(L)'
;MFRSSLSLVALSFIIGAASAQTAAVNYKDHVQPLLRKHCLNCHNPDKAKSDLDVSTYGALMTGGASGEAVKPGNPNQSLLYRVTNHEVEPNMPPKGPKIPDAELAIIKKWIEGGVPETAVGAAKTASRKVDIDPVAVTIGKPDGPPPMPGKLPTVSLAKTARPHPVTAMAASPWAPLLAVAGHERVLLYDTDSLKFLGTLPFPERIPYVLKFSRNGKWLLAAGGRGASAGKVVIWDVATGKRVTEIGDEADVVLAADVSPNHKYVALGGPGKLIKIYDTATGELKHKIKKHTDWVTAMEFSPDGEMLATGDRNGGAYIWDAETGGIGFTLGDHKDSITGLSWRADSQMLASASEDGKVILWYAEDGFPTRSFNAQVDPKATGAARSKTPGVLGVQYSRSGQLLTCGRDNSARIWAATGTQTARLEGFADVPSRVAFSHDGGRIFVGDITGKVRVWNAKDSSPAGELTTNPD
;
A
#
# COMPACT_ATOMS: atom_id res chain seq x y z
N MET A 1 29.85 76.70 22.50
CA MET A 1 30.79 75.60 22.67
C MET A 1 29.99 74.29 22.67
N PHE A 2 29.82 73.70 21.53
CA PHE A 2 29.19 72.36 21.41
C PHE A 2 30.25 71.35 20.98
N ARG A 3 30.49 70.34 21.81
CA ARG A 3 31.35 69.23 21.47
C ARG A 3 30.51 68.04 20.94
N SER A 4 30.70 67.69 19.68
CA SER A 4 30.11 66.56 19.05
C SER A 4 30.94 65.35 19.37
N SER A 5 30.33 64.31 19.98
CA SER A 5 30.95 63.00 20.18
C SER A 5 30.60 62.11 19.00
N LEU A 6 31.60 61.67 18.25
CA LEU A 6 31.47 60.67 17.20
C LEU A 6 31.60 59.26 17.85
N SER A 7 30.52 58.48 17.80
CA SER A 7 30.56 57.08 18.19
C SER A 7 30.91 56.19 16.97
N LEU A 8 32.05 55.53 17.01
CA LEU A 8 32.44 54.50 16.02
C LEU A 8 31.67 53.23 16.34
N VAL A 9 30.82 52.76 15.43
CA VAL A 9 30.21 51.45 15.47
C VAL A 9 31.14 50.48 14.72
N ALA A 10 31.77 49.57 15.48
CA ALA A 10 32.56 48.49 14.91
C ALA A 10 31.62 47.38 14.41
N LEU A 11 31.56 47.15 13.10
CA LEU A 11 30.81 46.07 12.46
C LEU A 11 31.68 44.83 12.48
N SER A 12 31.40 43.89 13.40
CA SER A 12 32.06 42.56 13.43
C SER A 12 31.44 41.67 12.38
N PHE A 13 32.17 41.38 11.31
CA PHE A 13 31.84 40.34 10.35
C PHE A 13 32.08 38.96 10.98
N ILE A 14 31.00 38.23 11.32
CA ILE A 14 31.06 36.81 11.64
C ILE A 14 31.14 36.06 10.32
N ILE A 15 32.32 35.58 9.96
CA ILE A 15 32.51 34.63 8.88
C ILE A 15 32.02 33.27 9.38
N GLY A 16 30.77 32.91 9.03
CA GLY A 16 30.24 31.58 9.23
C GLY A 16 31.02 30.58 8.38
N ALA A 17 31.78 29.70 9.00
CA ALA A 17 32.38 28.56 8.32
C ALA A 17 31.23 27.67 7.82
N ALA A 18 30.99 27.69 6.49
CA ALA A 18 30.12 26.72 5.84
C ALA A 18 30.81 25.34 5.97
N SER A 19 30.28 24.49 6.86
CA SER A 19 30.68 23.09 6.90
C SER A 19 30.31 22.47 5.55
N ALA A 20 31.31 22.11 4.75
CA ALA A 20 31.12 21.34 3.54
C ALA A 20 30.51 19.99 3.94
N GLN A 21 29.20 19.84 3.73
CA GLN A 21 28.51 18.58 3.87
C GLN A 21 29.07 17.66 2.79
N THR A 22 29.88 16.68 3.19
CA THR A 22 30.40 15.65 2.27
C THR A 22 29.20 14.98 1.61
N ALA A 23 29.11 15.09 0.27
CA ALA A 23 28.03 14.48 -0.50
C ALA A 23 27.96 12.98 -0.17
N ALA A 24 26.78 12.51 0.20
CA ALA A 24 26.55 11.11 0.57
C ALA A 24 26.85 10.21 -0.64
N VAL A 25 27.56 9.12 -0.40
CA VAL A 25 27.91 8.15 -1.44
C VAL A 25 26.63 7.49 -1.94
N ASN A 26 26.40 7.51 -3.25
CA ASN A 26 25.25 6.89 -3.91
C ASN A 26 25.68 5.93 -5.04
N TYR A 27 24.73 5.11 -5.49
CA TYR A 27 24.99 4.12 -6.54
C TYR A 27 25.39 4.79 -7.87
N LYS A 28 24.56 5.69 -8.36
CA LYS A 28 24.66 6.23 -9.72
C LYS A 28 25.97 6.96 -9.99
N ASP A 29 26.40 7.77 -9.04
CA ASP A 29 27.58 8.64 -9.23
C ASP A 29 28.88 7.97 -8.76
N HIS A 30 28.81 7.02 -7.81
CA HIS A 30 30.00 6.49 -7.13
C HIS A 30 30.19 4.99 -7.33
N VAL A 31 29.12 4.15 -7.20
CA VAL A 31 29.25 2.69 -7.21
C VAL A 31 29.10 2.13 -8.62
N GLN A 32 28.18 2.61 -9.42
CA GLN A 32 27.95 2.13 -10.78
C GLN A 32 29.20 2.22 -11.67
N PRO A 33 30.01 3.29 -11.63
CA PRO A 33 31.26 3.34 -12.37
C PRO A 33 32.25 2.25 -11.97
N LEU A 34 32.32 1.91 -10.68
CA LEU A 34 33.19 0.84 -10.17
C LEU A 34 32.71 -0.55 -10.63
N LEU A 35 31.40 -0.80 -10.57
CA LEU A 35 30.83 -2.06 -11.06
C LEU A 35 31.01 -2.21 -12.57
N ARG A 36 30.88 -1.15 -13.33
CA ARG A 36 31.16 -1.15 -14.77
C ARG A 36 32.62 -1.50 -15.06
N LYS A 37 33.54 -0.96 -14.29
CA LYS A 37 34.98 -1.18 -14.45
C LYS A 37 35.41 -2.62 -14.13
N HIS A 38 34.88 -3.20 -13.04
CA HIS A 38 35.40 -4.44 -12.47
C HIS A 38 34.48 -5.66 -12.66
N CYS A 39 33.15 -5.48 -12.82
CA CYS A 39 32.18 -6.56 -12.70
C CYS A 39 31.34 -6.78 -13.98
N LEU A 40 30.99 -5.71 -14.70
CA LEU A 40 30.03 -5.74 -15.80
C LEU A 40 30.42 -6.65 -16.96
N ASN A 41 31.73 -6.89 -17.17
CA ASN A 41 32.19 -7.78 -18.24
C ASN A 41 31.72 -9.25 -18.09
N CYS A 42 31.40 -9.68 -16.85
CA CYS A 42 30.93 -11.01 -16.54
C CYS A 42 29.49 -11.05 -15.98
N HIS A 43 29.05 -9.97 -15.33
CA HIS A 43 27.76 -9.85 -14.65
C HIS A 43 26.89 -8.82 -15.36
N ASN A 44 26.45 -9.13 -16.57
CA ASN A 44 25.56 -8.32 -17.41
C ASN A 44 24.41 -9.18 -17.94
N PRO A 45 23.36 -8.59 -18.54
CA PRO A 45 22.17 -9.33 -18.98
C PRO A 45 22.47 -10.51 -19.92
N ASP A 46 23.53 -10.42 -20.76
CA ASP A 46 23.86 -11.45 -21.74
C ASP A 46 24.63 -12.62 -21.15
N LYS A 47 25.42 -12.41 -20.11
CA LYS A 47 26.28 -13.43 -19.50
C LYS A 47 25.83 -13.86 -18.12
N ALA A 48 25.27 -12.97 -17.34
CA ALA A 48 24.69 -13.14 -15.99
C ALA A 48 25.31 -14.29 -15.18
N LYS A 49 26.65 -14.33 -15.05
CA LYS A 49 27.33 -15.42 -14.30
C LYS A 49 26.76 -15.47 -12.89
N SER A 50 26.36 -16.67 -12.46
CA SER A 50 25.64 -16.93 -11.20
C SER A 50 24.34 -16.12 -11.11
N ASP A 51 23.66 -15.90 -12.24
CA ASP A 51 22.40 -15.14 -12.38
C ASP A 51 22.45 -13.71 -11.83
N LEU A 52 23.67 -13.17 -11.63
CA LEU A 52 23.88 -11.81 -11.14
C LEU A 52 24.08 -10.84 -12.31
N ASP A 53 23.22 -9.83 -12.39
CA ASP A 53 23.37 -8.68 -13.27
C ASP A 53 23.64 -7.42 -12.44
N VAL A 54 24.77 -6.73 -12.73
CA VAL A 54 25.15 -5.48 -12.06
C VAL A 54 25.03 -4.25 -12.97
N SER A 55 24.37 -4.39 -14.12
CA SER A 55 24.25 -3.32 -15.11
C SER A 55 23.40 -2.15 -14.64
N THR A 56 22.39 -2.43 -13.79
CA THR A 56 21.49 -1.44 -13.22
C THR A 56 21.38 -1.60 -11.70
N TYR A 57 20.93 -0.56 -11.01
CA TYR A 57 20.66 -0.60 -9.58
C TYR A 57 19.65 -1.69 -9.23
N GLY A 58 18.50 -1.71 -9.96
CA GLY A 58 17.45 -2.69 -9.69
C GLY A 58 17.91 -4.13 -9.90
N ALA A 59 18.68 -4.41 -10.95
CA ALA A 59 19.22 -5.74 -11.21
C ALA A 59 20.21 -6.19 -10.12
N LEU A 60 21.11 -5.30 -9.68
CA LEU A 60 22.02 -5.58 -8.57
C LEU A 60 21.26 -5.89 -7.28
N MET A 61 20.21 -5.12 -6.96
CA MET A 61 19.42 -5.32 -5.74
C MET A 61 18.51 -6.57 -5.82
N THR A 62 18.27 -7.10 -7.01
CA THR A 62 17.58 -8.39 -7.18
C THR A 62 18.46 -9.55 -6.70
N GLY A 63 19.81 -9.39 -6.77
CA GLY A 63 20.77 -10.44 -6.43
C GLY A 63 20.94 -11.49 -7.53
N GLY A 64 21.56 -12.61 -7.22
CA GLY A 64 21.85 -13.72 -8.15
C GLY A 64 21.53 -15.09 -7.56
N ALA A 65 22.11 -16.16 -8.13
CA ALA A 65 21.91 -17.55 -7.69
C ALA A 65 22.24 -17.79 -6.21
N SER A 66 23.14 -16.99 -5.63
CA SER A 66 23.51 -17.05 -4.22
C SER A 66 22.64 -16.18 -3.30
N GLY A 67 21.53 -15.62 -3.81
CA GLY A 67 20.63 -14.71 -3.09
C GLY A 67 21.03 -13.24 -3.21
N GLU A 68 20.73 -12.46 -2.17
CA GLU A 68 20.98 -11.01 -2.16
C GLU A 68 22.48 -10.69 -2.26
N ALA A 69 22.84 -9.89 -3.24
CA ALA A 69 24.21 -9.44 -3.43
C ALA A 69 24.62 -8.37 -2.40
N VAL A 70 23.66 -7.57 -1.93
CA VAL A 70 23.89 -6.43 -1.04
C VAL A 70 22.83 -6.40 0.06
N LYS A 71 23.27 -6.28 1.32
CA LYS A 71 22.42 -6.01 2.49
C LYS A 71 22.59 -4.57 2.93
N PRO A 72 21.57 -3.71 2.77
CA PRO A 72 21.63 -2.31 3.19
C PRO A 72 22.07 -2.17 4.65
N GLY A 73 22.96 -1.24 4.94
CA GLY A 73 23.49 -0.98 6.29
C GLY A 73 24.51 -1.98 6.80
N ASN A 74 24.73 -3.12 6.12
CA ASN A 74 25.60 -4.18 6.64
C ASN A 74 26.61 -4.72 5.63
N PRO A 75 27.80 -4.10 5.48
CA PRO A 75 28.84 -4.56 4.58
C PRO A 75 29.31 -6.00 4.87
N ASN A 76 29.41 -6.38 6.15
CA ASN A 76 29.90 -7.69 6.55
C ASN A 76 28.93 -8.85 6.20
N GLN A 77 27.67 -8.54 5.91
CA GLN A 77 26.69 -9.50 5.41
C GLN A 77 26.38 -9.33 3.90
N SER A 78 26.97 -8.34 3.26
CA SER A 78 26.81 -8.08 1.82
C SER A 78 27.79 -8.91 1.02
N LEU A 79 27.28 -9.87 0.24
CA LEU A 79 28.11 -10.78 -0.54
C LEU A 79 29.01 -10.01 -1.53
N LEU A 80 28.48 -8.98 -2.20
CA LEU A 80 29.25 -8.10 -3.09
C LEU A 80 30.51 -7.57 -2.43
N TYR A 81 30.42 -7.02 -1.21
CA TYR A 81 31.56 -6.47 -0.49
C TYR A 81 32.55 -7.57 -0.09
N ARG A 82 32.07 -8.66 0.44
CA ARG A 82 32.92 -9.76 0.95
C ARG A 82 33.74 -10.45 -0.13
N VAL A 83 33.11 -10.73 -1.31
CA VAL A 83 33.83 -11.36 -2.43
C VAL A 83 34.83 -10.40 -3.07
N THR A 84 34.50 -9.10 -3.15
CA THR A 84 35.39 -8.07 -3.72
C THR A 84 36.52 -7.69 -2.76
N ASN A 85 36.31 -7.85 -1.45
CA ASN A 85 37.34 -7.68 -0.43
C ASN A 85 38.15 -8.96 -0.20
N HIS A 86 37.87 -10.06 -0.91
CA HIS A 86 38.51 -11.37 -0.80
C HIS A 86 38.37 -12.00 0.60
N GLU A 87 37.27 -11.73 1.29
CA GLU A 87 36.95 -12.34 2.60
C GLU A 87 36.28 -13.71 2.46
N VAL A 88 35.65 -13.97 1.32
CA VAL A 88 34.96 -15.25 1.01
C VAL A 88 35.12 -15.61 -0.46
N GLU A 89 35.18 -16.91 -0.72
CA GLU A 89 35.18 -17.45 -2.09
C GLU A 89 33.77 -17.42 -2.73
N PRO A 90 33.69 -17.20 -4.06
CA PRO A 90 34.80 -16.98 -4.98
C PRO A 90 35.32 -15.54 -4.90
N ASN A 91 36.63 -15.35 -4.87
CA ASN A 91 37.23 -14.02 -4.93
C ASN A 91 36.87 -13.30 -6.23
N MET A 92 36.48 -12.04 -6.12
CA MET A 92 36.09 -11.22 -7.28
C MET A 92 36.97 -9.95 -7.38
N PRO A 93 37.49 -9.66 -8.60
CA PRO A 93 37.44 -10.40 -9.86
C PRO A 93 38.25 -11.73 -9.82
N PRO A 94 37.78 -12.81 -10.49
CA PRO A 94 38.34 -14.15 -10.29
C PRO A 94 39.75 -14.35 -10.92
N LYS A 95 40.19 -13.48 -11.80
CA LYS A 95 41.49 -13.56 -12.50
C LYS A 95 42.28 -12.25 -12.39
N GLY A 96 41.97 -11.39 -11.46
CA GLY A 96 42.59 -10.09 -11.29
C GLY A 96 43.01 -9.84 -9.84
N PRO A 97 43.78 -8.75 -9.60
CA PRO A 97 44.03 -8.31 -8.24
C PRO A 97 42.76 -7.90 -7.52
N LYS A 98 42.78 -7.91 -6.20
CA LYS A 98 41.75 -7.32 -5.35
C LYS A 98 41.45 -5.88 -5.81
N ILE A 99 40.19 -5.47 -5.73
CA ILE A 99 39.80 -4.08 -6.00
C ILE A 99 40.57 -3.15 -5.03
N PRO A 100 41.10 -2.00 -5.50
CA PRO A 100 41.84 -1.07 -4.67
C PRO A 100 41.07 -0.67 -3.40
N ASP A 101 41.73 -0.58 -2.26
CA ASP A 101 41.09 -0.30 -0.98
C ASP A 101 40.31 1.02 -0.97
N ALA A 102 40.73 2.02 -1.72
CA ALA A 102 39.99 3.27 -1.89
C ALA A 102 38.62 3.07 -2.59
N GLU A 103 38.56 2.18 -3.59
CA GLU A 103 37.31 1.85 -4.30
C GLU A 103 36.41 0.93 -3.45
N LEU A 104 37.01 0.00 -2.70
CA LEU A 104 36.28 -0.81 -1.71
C LEU A 104 35.66 0.04 -0.61
N ALA A 105 36.35 1.09 -0.17
CA ALA A 105 35.84 2.03 0.82
C ALA A 105 34.60 2.78 0.31
N ILE A 106 34.49 3.05 -0.99
CA ILE A 106 33.30 3.63 -1.59
C ILE A 106 32.13 2.63 -1.53
N ILE A 107 32.36 1.39 -1.94
CA ILE A 107 31.33 0.33 -1.88
C ILE A 107 30.86 0.13 -0.43
N LYS A 108 31.81 0.07 0.52
CA LYS A 108 31.52 -0.07 1.95
C LYS A 108 30.66 1.08 2.46
N LYS A 109 31.06 2.34 2.23
CA LYS A 109 30.30 3.54 2.64
C LYS A 109 28.92 3.60 2.01
N TRP A 110 28.79 3.18 0.76
CA TRP A 110 27.50 3.09 0.10
C TRP A 110 26.56 2.09 0.78
N ILE A 111 27.07 0.91 1.15
CA ILE A 111 26.32 -0.11 1.86
C ILE A 111 25.95 0.38 3.27
N GLU A 112 26.91 0.94 4.02
CA GLU A 112 26.68 1.53 5.36
C GLU A 112 25.64 2.66 5.31
N GLY A 113 25.61 3.43 4.23
CA GLY A 113 24.64 4.50 3.98
C GLY A 113 23.24 4.02 3.54
N GLY A 114 22.97 2.70 3.57
CA GLY A 114 21.66 2.16 3.21
C GLY A 114 21.44 2.02 1.71
N VAL A 115 22.52 1.94 0.91
CA VAL A 115 22.52 1.73 -0.55
C VAL A 115 21.71 2.73 -1.37
N PRO A 116 21.81 4.04 -1.15
CA PRO A 116 21.02 5.01 -1.90
C PRO A 116 21.34 4.96 -3.40
N GLU A 117 20.30 4.98 -4.24
CA GLU A 117 20.47 4.98 -5.70
C GLU A 117 21.03 6.32 -6.21
N THR A 118 20.54 7.44 -5.70
CA THR A 118 20.91 8.81 -6.08
C THR A 118 21.21 9.68 -4.86
N ALA A 119 21.84 10.85 -5.07
CA ALA A 119 22.13 11.81 -4.01
C ALA A 119 20.86 12.28 -3.24
N VAL A 120 19.71 12.34 -3.89
CA VAL A 120 18.42 12.68 -3.27
C VAL A 120 17.88 11.52 -2.42
N GLY A 121 18.19 10.28 -2.78
CA GLY A 121 17.83 9.08 -2.00
C GLY A 121 18.58 8.97 -0.68
N ALA A 122 19.81 9.48 -0.61
CA ALA A 122 20.66 9.41 0.59
C ALA A 122 20.10 10.18 1.80
N ALA A 123 19.28 11.19 1.56
CA ALA A 123 18.62 11.96 2.63
C ALA A 123 17.42 11.21 3.26
N LYS A 124 16.95 10.12 2.64
CA LYS A 124 15.76 9.37 3.08
C LYS A 124 16.05 8.11 3.89
N THR A 125 17.30 7.62 3.86
CA THR A 125 17.70 6.35 4.53
C THR A 125 18.21 6.51 5.97
N ALA A 126 18.14 7.70 6.56
CA ALA A 126 18.20 7.78 8.02
C ALA A 126 16.98 7.02 8.56
N SER A 127 17.18 5.84 9.09
CA SER A 127 16.14 4.98 9.65
C SER A 127 15.31 5.83 10.61
N ARG A 128 14.10 6.18 10.18
CA ARG A 128 13.13 6.81 11.05
C ARG A 128 12.79 5.73 12.06
N LYS A 129 13.23 5.90 13.30
CA LYS A 129 12.77 5.04 14.40
C LYS A 129 11.25 5.06 14.33
N VAL A 130 10.68 3.93 13.97
CA VAL A 130 9.23 3.74 13.98
C VAL A 130 8.86 3.70 15.45
N ASP A 131 8.08 4.67 15.89
CA ASP A 131 7.62 4.77 17.28
C ASP A 131 6.41 3.84 17.47
N ILE A 132 6.67 2.55 17.18
CA ILE A 132 5.70 1.47 17.42
C ILE A 132 6.14 0.79 18.71
N ASP A 133 5.35 1.03 19.75
CA ASP A 133 5.44 0.27 20.98
C ASP A 133 5.05 -1.19 20.68
N PRO A 134 5.96 -2.19 20.86
CA PRO A 134 5.66 -3.60 20.60
C PRO A 134 4.73 -4.22 21.65
N VAL A 135 4.04 -3.41 22.45
CA VAL A 135 3.02 -3.88 23.40
C VAL A 135 1.97 -4.69 22.63
N ALA A 136 1.59 -5.83 23.19
CA ALA A 136 0.62 -6.77 22.65
C ALA A 136 -0.58 -6.05 22.02
N VAL A 137 -0.62 -6.04 20.68
CA VAL A 137 -1.70 -5.40 19.92
C VAL A 137 -2.96 -6.24 20.09
N THR A 138 -4.01 -5.66 20.63
CA THR A 138 -5.32 -6.32 20.72
C THR A 138 -5.85 -6.54 19.30
N ILE A 139 -5.94 -7.81 18.89
CA ILE A 139 -6.56 -8.20 17.63
C ILE A 139 -8.08 -8.19 17.83
N GLY A 140 -8.78 -7.22 17.25
CA GLY A 140 -10.24 -7.12 17.40
C GLY A 140 -10.70 -5.87 18.12
N LYS A 141 -11.82 -5.96 18.84
CA LYS A 141 -12.40 -4.81 19.54
C LYS A 141 -11.44 -4.31 20.64
N PRO A 142 -11.07 -3.02 20.63
CA PRO A 142 -10.19 -2.47 21.65
C PRO A 142 -10.88 -2.45 23.03
N ASP A 143 -10.09 -2.55 24.09
CA ASP A 143 -10.56 -2.28 25.44
C ASP A 143 -10.84 -0.78 25.58
N GLY A 144 -12.06 -0.43 25.97
CA GLY A 144 -12.49 0.97 26.09
C GLY A 144 -13.20 1.53 24.86
N PRO A 145 -13.38 2.86 24.78
CA PRO A 145 -14.06 3.50 23.65
C PRO A 145 -13.26 3.31 22.38
N PRO A 146 -13.93 3.01 21.24
CA PRO A 146 -13.22 2.86 19.96
C PRO A 146 -12.57 4.16 19.54
N PRO A 147 -11.39 4.10 18.87
CA PRO A 147 -10.66 5.28 18.46
C PRO A 147 -11.46 6.18 17.53
N MET A 148 -11.64 7.43 17.94
CA MET A 148 -12.19 8.51 17.12
C MET A 148 -11.18 9.64 17.01
N PRO A 149 -11.16 10.38 15.88
CA PRO A 149 -10.25 11.50 15.72
C PRO A 149 -10.49 12.56 16.79
N GLY A 150 -9.43 12.93 17.50
CA GLY A 150 -9.41 14.11 18.37
C GLY A 150 -9.16 15.37 17.57
N LYS A 151 -8.10 16.11 17.93
CA LYS A 151 -7.70 17.30 17.18
C LYS A 151 -6.90 16.90 15.93
N LEU A 152 -7.54 16.95 14.77
CA LEU A 152 -6.88 16.70 13.49
C LEU A 152 -5.98 17.87 13.06
N PRO A 153 -4.98 17.62 12.20
CA PRO A 153 -4.20 18.68 11.58
C PRO A 153 -5.11 19.65 10.82
N THR A 154 -4.92 20.96 11.01
CA THR A 154 -5.60 21.97 10.19
C THR A 154 -4.94 21.97 8.80
N VAL A 155 -5.58 21.35 7.84
CA VAL A 155 -5.15 21.34 6.44
C VAL A 155 -5.99 22.35 5.69
N SER A 156 -5.35 23.31 5.02
CA SER A 156 -6.07 24.21 4.11
C SER A 156 -6.64 23.38 2.96
N LEU A 157 -7.96 23.26 2.93
CA LEU A 157 -8.66 22.55 1.86
C LEU A 157 -8.69 23.45 0.62
N ALA A 158 -7.77 23.25 -0.31
CA ALA A 158 -7.99 23.79 -1.64
C ALA A 158 -9.21 23.11 -2.25
N LYS A 159 -10.32 23.86 -2.40
CA LYS A 159 -11.48 23.36 -3.16
C LYS A 159 -11.04 23.12 -4.59
N THR A 160 -11.27 21.92 -5.07
CA THR A 160 -11.11 21.58 -6.48
C THR A 160 -12.37 21.99 -7.24
N ALA A 161 -12.25 22.35 -8.52
CA ALA A 161 -13.39 22.73 -9.36
C ALA A 161 -14.43 21.61 -9.50
N ARG A 162 -14.02 20.36 -9.29
CA ARG A 162 -14.90 19.16 -9.28
C ARG A 162 -14.50 18.27 -8.12
N PRO A 163 -15.45 17.53 -7.50
CA PRO A 163 -15.12 16.46 -6.57
C PRO A 163 -14.20 15.42 -7.19
N HIS A 164 -13.33 14.83 -6.40
CA HIS A 164 -12.43 13.76 -6.84
C HIS A 164 -13.19 12.43 -6.84
N PRO A 165 -13.02 11.54 -7.85
CA PRO A 165 -13.59 10.20 -7.81
C PRO A 165 -13.29 9.48 -6.49
N VAL A 166 -14.24 8.71 -5.97
CA VAL A 166 -14.02 7.88 -4.78
C VAL A 166 -13.11 6.70 -5.17
N THR A 167 -11.80 6.90 -5.10
CA THR A 167 -10.80 5.87 -5.46
C THR A 167 -10.62 4.83 -4.37
N ALA A 168 -10.85 5.20 -3.11
CA ALA A 168 -10.81 4.32 -1.96
C ALA A 168 -11.76 4.79 -0.86
N MET A 169 -12.28 3.86 -0.08
CA MET A 169 -13.16 4.13 1.05
C MET A 169 -13.04 2.98 2.06
N ALA A 170 -13.02 3.32 3.36
CA ALA A 170 -13.02 2.34 4.44
C ALA A 170 -13.80 2.85 5.64
N ALA A 171 -14.59 1.99 6.27
CA ALA A 171 -15.21 2.27 7.56
C ALA A 171 -14.38 1.68 8.70
N SER A 172 -14.29 2.39 9.81
CA SER A 172 -13.69 1.84 11.03
C SER A 172 -14.46 0.60 11.48
N PRO A 173 -13.78 -0.46 11.95
CA PRO A 173 -14.47 -1.65 12.41
C PRO A 173 -15.25 -1.44 13.70
N TRP A 174 -14.96 -0.42 14.52
CA TRP A 174 -15.52 -0.28 15.87
C TRP A 174 -16.07 1.11 16.18
N ALA A 175 -15.64 2.14 15.45
CA ALA A 175 -16.03 3.53 15.67
C ALA A 175 -16.98 4.01 14.57
N PRO A 176 -17.85 5.00 14.83
CA PRO A 176 -18.69 5.61 13.80
C PRO A 176 -17.86 6.53 12.88
N LEU A 177 -16.88 5.95 12.18
CA LEU A 177 -15.90 6.66 11.38
C LEU A 177 -15.77 6.07 9.98
N LEU A 178 -15.85 6.92 8.96
CA LEU A 178 -15.60 6.60 7.55
C LEU A 178 -14.44 7.43 7.03
N ALA A 179 -13.49 6.79 6.37
CA ALA A 179 -12.43 7.42 5.61
C ALA A 179 -12.74 7.34 4.10
N VAL A 180 -12.60 8.47 3.40
CA VAL A 180 -12.85 8.60 1.96
C VAL A 180 -11.64 9.23 1.29
N ALA A 181 -11.17 8.65 0.20
CA ALA A 181 -10.06 9.21 -0.57
C ALA A 181 -10.45 10.50 -1.29
N GLY A 182 -9.62 11.51 -1.17
CA GLY A 182 -9.69 12.76 -1.93
C GLY A 182 -8.37 13.03 -2.64
N HIS A 183 -8.27 14.16 -3.32
CA HIS A 183 -7.04 14.57 -3.98
C HIS A 183 -6.01 15.02 -2.94
N GLU A 184 -4.89 14.29 -2.82
CA GLU A 184 -3.78 14.56 -1.88
C GLU A 184 -4.21 14.56 -0.40
N ARG A 185 -5.30 13.86 -0.06
CA ARG A 185 -5.85 13.81 1.29
C ARG A 185 -6.75 12.62 1.52
N VAL A 186 -6.99 12.31 2.78
CA VAL A 186 -8.05 11.42 3.24
C VAL A 186 -9.05 12.24 4.05
N LEU A 187 -10.31 12.15 3.69
CA LEU A 187 -11.43 12.82 4.35
C LEU A 187 -12.02 11.91 5.40
N LEU A 188 -12.31 12.42 6.58
CA LEU A 188 -12.90 11.67 7.69
C LEU A 188 -14.32 12.19 7.97
N TYR A 189 -15.27 11.26 8.06
CA TYR A 189 -16.68 11.53 8.32
C TYR A 189 -17.17 10.70 9.50
N ASP A 190 -18.03 11.29 10.31
CA ASP A 190 -18.80 10.55 11.31
C ASP A 190 -19.95 9.82 10.63
N THR A 191 -20.07 8.49 10.83
CA THR A 191 -21.06 7.67 10.14
C THR A 191 -22.47 7.81 10.70
N ASP A 192 -22.65 8.30 11.92
CA ASP A 192 -23.95 8.45 12.55
C ASP A 192 -24.58 9.82 12.24
N SER A 193 -23.81 10.86 12.34
CA SER A 193 -24.26 12.24 12.06
C SER A 193 -24.04 12.67 10.60
N LEU A 194 -23.24 11.91 9.83
CA LEU A 194 -22.77 12.26 8.48
C LEU A 194 -21.95 13.56 8.42
N LYS A 195 -21.44 14.02 9.54
CA LYS A 195 -20.64 15.25 9.62
C LYS A 195 -19.21 15.01 9.17
N PHE A 196 -18.68 15.99 8.44
CA PHE A 196 -17.25 16.05 8.14
C PHE A 196 -16.47 16.36 9.42
N LEU A 197 -15.46 15.54 9.72
CA LEU A 197 -14.62 15.64 10.93
C LEU A 197 -13.28 16.33 10.65
N GLY A 198 -12.76 16.22 9.41
CA GLY A 198 -11.48 16.77 9.03
C GLY A 198 -10.73 15.93 8.00
N THR A 199 -9.45 16.26 7.80
CA THR A 199 -8.62 15.61 6.80
C THR A 199 -7.28 15.14 7.36
N LEU A 200 -6.75 14.08 6.75
CA LEU A 200 -5.35 13.67 6.88
C LEU A 200 -4.63 13.97 5.56
N PRO A 201 -3.48 14.64 5.59
CA PRO A 201 -2.74 14.99 4.37
C PRO A 201 -2.07 13.77 3.76
N PHE A 202 -2.23 13.59 2.44
CA PHE A 202 -1.56 12.56 1.65
C PHE A 202 -0.84 13.20 0.45
N PRO A 203 0.27 13.92 0.67
CA PRO A 203 1.01 14.64 -0.38
C PRO A 203 1.63 13.69 -1.42
N GLU A 204 1.60 12.39 -1.19
CA GLU A 204 1.99 11.34 -2.11
C GLU A 204 1.12 11.28 -3.38
N ARG A 205 0.00 11.99 -3.44
CA ARG A 205 -0.90 12.24 -4.56
C ARG A 205 -2.28 11.61 -4.38
N ILE A 206 -2.54 10.46 -4.98
CA ILE A 206 -3.87 9.82 -4.97
C ILE A 206 -3.84 8.58 -4.09
N PRO A 207 -4.68 8.52 -3.02
CA PRO A 207 -4.89 7.29 -2.28
C PRO A 207 -5.77 6.34 -3.12
N TYR A 208 -5.25 5.18 -3.46
CA TYR A 208 -6.00 4.10 -4.14
C TYR A 208 -6.49 3.03 -3.17
N VAL A 209 -5.92 2.99 -1.98
CA VAL A 209 -6.28 2.06 -0.91
C VAL A 209 -6.50 2.83 0.38
N LEU A 210 -7.56 2.50 1.09
CA LEU A 210 -7.80 2.89 2.49
C LEU A 210 -8.19 1.63 3.27
N LYS A 211 -7.56 1.40 4.41
CA LYS A 211 -7.88 0.29 5.32
C LYS A 211 -7.72 0.74 6.76
N PHE A 212 -8.66 0.37 7.62
CA PHE A 212 -8.45 0.46 9.07
C PHE A 212 -7.81 -0.84 9.57
N SER A 213 -6.91 -0.73 10.53
CA SER A 213 -6.46 -1.92 11.28
C SER A 213 -7.63 -2.57 12.01
N ARG A 214 -7.53 -3.87 12.30
CA ARG A 214 -8.64 -4.65 12.90
C ARG A 214 -9.12 -4.13 14.25
N ASN A 215 -8.25 -3.49 15.03
CA ASN A 215 -8.64 -2.81 16.27
C ASN A 215 -9.12 -1.35 16.08
N GLY A 216 -9.10 -0.83 14.85
CA GLY A 216 -9.50 0.54 14.52
C GLY A 216 -8.50 1.62 14.92
N LYS A 217 -7.35 1.28 15.51
CA LYS A 217 -6.36 2.25 15.99
C LYS A 217 -5.60 2.94 14.86
N TRP A 218 -5.35 2.22 13.77
CA TRP A 218 -4.61 2.74 12.62
C TRP A 218 -5.49 2.89 11.39
N LEU A 219 -5.20 3.91 10.61
CA LEU A 219 -5.69 4.09 9.25
C LEU A 219 -4.51 4.05 8.29
N LEU A 220 -4.53 3.10 7.38
CA LEU A 220 -3.60 2.95 6.27
C LEU A 220 -4.18 3.62 5.03
N ALA A 221 -3.38 4.42 4.35
CA ALA A 221 -3.60 4.80 2.96
C ALA A 221 -2.40 4.39 2.11
N ALA A 222 -2.69 3.85 0.94
CA ALA A 222 -1.67 3.53 -0.04
C ALA A 222 -2.04 4.10 -1.40
N GLY A 223 -1.02 4.51 -2.17
CA GLY A 223 -1.25 5.15 -3.45
C GLY A 223 0.01 5.76 -4.01
N GLY A 224 -0.13 6.91 -4.67
CA GLY A 224 1.00 7.61 -5.23
C GLY A 224 0.71 8.27 -6.57
N ARG A 225 1.76 8.45 -7.38
CA ARG A 225 1.74 9.00 -8.73
C ARG A 225 2.25 7.95 -9.71
N GLY A 226 1.45 7.64 -10.72
CA GLY A 226 1.80 6.66 -11.76
C GLY A 226 3.16 6.93 -12.39
N ALA A 227 3.92 5.88 -12.63
CA ALA A 227 5.27 5.88 -13.20
C ALA A 227 6.26 6.82 -12.48
N SER A 228 6.07 7.09 -11.20
CA SER A 228 6.91 8.05 -10.46
C SER A 228 7.16 7.67 -9.01
N ALA A 229 6.09 7.40 -8.24
CA ALA A 229 6.23 7.09 -6.83
C ALA A 229 4.99 6.38 -6.26
N GLY A 230 5.21 5.46 -5.33
CA GLY A 230 4.15 4.82 -4.56
C GLY A 230 4.56 4.60 -3.11
N LYS A 231 3.62 4.77 -2.20
CA LYS A 231 3.88 4.66 -0.77
C LYS A 231 2.66 4.20 0.01
N VAL A 232 2.91 3.55 1.13
CA VAL A 232 1.93 3.29 2.18
C VAL A 232 2.20 4.24 3.33
N VAL A 233 1.17 4.90 3.82
CA VAL A 233 1.22 5.78 4.98
C VAL A 233 0.22 5.29 6.02
N ILE A 234 0.63 5.24 7.27
CA ILE A 234 -0.22 4.83 8.39
C ILE A 234 -0.33 5.98 9.37
N TRP A 235 -1.56 6.30 9.78
CA TRP A 235 -1.86 7.26 10.85
C TRP A 235 -2.44 6.56 12.06
N ASP A 236 -2.14 7.09 13.24
CA ASP A 236 -2.91 6.84 14.44
C ASP A 236 -4.22 7.64 14.35
N VAL A 237 -5.36 6.95 14.44
CA VAL A 237 -6.68 7.52 14.22
C VAL A 237 -7.01 8.60 15.27
N ALA A 238 -6.66 8.37 16.53
CA ALA A 238 -7.03 9.28 17.62
C ALA A 238 -6.26 10.61 17.55
N THR A 239 -5.01 10.57 17.14
CA THR A 239 -4.13 11.76 17.10
C THR A 239 -3.98 12.39 15.73
N GLY A 240 -4.34 11.68 14.66
CA GLY A 240 -4.10 12.09 13.27
C GLY A 240 -2.62 12.18 12.91
N LYS A 241 -1.71 11.66 13.73
CA LYS A 241 -0.27 11.67 13.47
C LYS A 241 0.12 10.50 12.57
N ARG A 242 1.07 10.72 11.66
CA ARG A 242 1.71 9.64 10.90
C ARG A 242 2.54 8.79 11.85
N VAL A 243 2.25 7.49 11.88
CA VAL A 243 2.98 6.47 12.65
C VAL A 243 4.18 5.99 11.85
N THR A 244 3.94 5.63 10.58
CA THR A 244 4.99 5.11 9.71
C THR A 244 4.67 5.35 8.24
N GLU A 245 5.72 5.27 7.41
CA GLU A 245 5.65 5.30 5.95
C GLU A 245 6.47 4.11 5.43
N ILE A 246 5.86 3.29 4.57
CA ILE A 246 6.44 2.03 4.07
C ILE A 246 6.38 1.99 2.55
N GLY A 247 7.41 1.43 1.94
CA GLY A 247 7.57 1.30 0.50
C GLY A 247 8.12 2.58 -0.15
N ASP A 248 8.95 2.37 -1.15
CA ASP A 248 9.52 3.40 -2.03
C ASP A 248 9.38 2.85 -3.46
N GLU A 249 8.10 2.70 -3.87
CA GLU A 249 7.78 2.11 -5.17
C GLU A 249 8.02 3.14 -6.27
N ALA A 250 8.57 2.67 -7.40
CA ALA A 250 8.74 3.50 -8.59
C ALA A 250 7.42 3.78 -9.33
N ASP A 251 6.33 3.18 -8.89
CA ASP A 251 4.97 3.36 -9.42
C ASP A 251 3.97 3.30 -8.26
N VAL A 252 2.70 3.58 -8.56
CA VAL A 252 1.63 3.61 -7.56
C VAL A 252 1.50 2.28 -6.81
N VAL A 253 1.10 2.35 -5.55
CA VAL A 253 0.59 1.19 -4.80
C VAL A 253 -0.91 1.07 -5.06
N LEU A 254 -1.34 -0.05 -5.63
CA LEU A 254 -2.75 -0.31 -5.97
C LEU A 254 -3.44 -1.22 -4.97
N ALA A 255 -2.67 -2.00 -4.22
CA ALA A 255 -3.15 -2.91 -3.21
C ALA A 255 -2.24 -2.84 -1.99
N ALA A 256 -2.81 -2.73 -0.80
CA ALA A 256 -2.08 -2.78 0.46
C ALA A 256 -3.01 -3.15 1.62
N ASP A 257 -2.44 -3.76 2.65
CA ASP A 257 -3.12 -4.00 3.90
C ASP A 257 -2.13 -4.10 5.06
N VAL A 258 -2.62 -3.97 6.30
CA VAL A 258 -1.88 -4.16 7.54
C VAL A 258 -2.40 -5.41 8.26
N SER A 259 -1.49 -6.28 8.68
CA SER A 259 -1.86 -7.49 9.42
C SER A 259 -2.58 -7.15 10.73
N PRO A 260 -3.52 -8.00 11.19
CA PRO A 260 -4.32 -7.74 12.40
C PRO A 260 -3.51 -7.46 13.65
N ASN A 261 -2.35 -8.11 13.78
CA ASN A 261 -1.41 -7.93 14.90
C ASN A 261 -0.45 -6.75 14.70
N HIS A 262 -0.63 -5.94 13.66
CA HIS A 262 0.23 -4.81 13.29
C HIS A 262 1.69 -5.17 12.98
N LYS A 263 2.01 -6.46 12.84
CA LYS A 263 3.40 -6.93 12.62
C LYS A 263 3.86 -6.67 11.18
N TYR A 264 2.94 -6.80 10.22
CA TYR A 264 3.25 -6.71 8.80
C TYR A 264 2.41 -5.68 8.06
N VAL A 265 3.03 -5.07 7.05
CA VAL A 265 2.35 -4.32 5.99
C VAL A 265 2.70 -4.98 4.67
N ALA A 266 1.67 -5.37 3.92
CA ALA A 266 1.83 -5.88 2.58
C ALA A 266 1.41 -4.81 1.56
N LEU A 267 2.10 -4.76 0.41
CA LEU A 267 1.78 -3.87 -0.70
C LEU A 267 2.07 -4.51 -2.05
N GLY A 268 1.38 -4.01 -3.08
CA GLY A 268 1.54 -4.43 -4.46
C GLY A 268 0.99 -3.40 -5.45
N GLY A 269 1.30 -3.57 -6.73
CA GLY A 269 0.89 -2.65 -7.78
C GLY A 269 1.41 -3.07 -9.16
N PRO A 270 1.71 -2.10 -10.07
CA PRO A 270 2.15 -2.37 -11.44
C PRO A 270 3.42 -3.20 -11.57
N GLY A 271 4.26 -3.21 -10.52
CA GLY A 271 5.48 -4.03 -10.47
C GLY A 271 5.24 -5.55 -10.43
N LYS A 272 3.99 -6.02 -10.32
CA LYS A 272 3.59 -7.44 -10.28
C LYS A 272 4.19 -8.21 -9.10
N LEU A 273 4.67 -7.50 -8.10
CA LEU A 273 5.30 -8.04 -6.91
C LEU A 273 4.41 -7.81 -5.69
N ILE A 274 4.38 -8.78 -4.80
CA ILE A 274 3.93 -8.59 -3.43
C ILE A 274 5.17 -8.35 -2.58
N LYS A 275 5.15 -7.29 -1.80
CA LYS A 275 6.18 -6.99 -0.82
C LYS A 275 5.56 -6.93 0.56
N ILE A 276 6.13 -7.67 1.49
CA ILE A 276 5.68 -7.72 2.89
C ILE A 276 6.81 -7.15 3.74
N TYR A 277 6.50 -6.10 4.49
CA TYR A 277 7.43 -5.38 5.35
C TYR A 277 7.10 -5.64 6.81
N ASP A 278 8.12 -5.76 7.64
CA ASP A 278 7.98 -5.68 9.09
C ASP A 278 7.65 -4.24 9.48
N THR A 279 6.56 -4.05 10.21
CA THR A 279 6.06 -2.71 10.52
C THR A 279 6.94 -1.96 11.54
N ALA A 280 7.56 -2.70 12.46
CA ALA A 280 8.40 -2.12 13.53
C ALA A 280 9.77 -1.67 13.01
N THR A 281 10.37 -2.45 12.08
CA THR A 281 11.69 -2.15 11.54
C THR A 281 11.63 -1.42 10.19
N GLY A 282 10.51 -1.51 9.47
CA GLY A 282 10.39 -1.03 8.09
C GLY A 282 11.15 -1.88 7.08
N GLU A 283 11.70 -3.03 7.49
CA GLU A 283 12.48 -3.91 6.63
C GLU A 283 11.59 -4.79 5.76
N LEU A 284 12.02 -5.03 4.52
CA LEU A 284 11.39 -5.94 3.60
C LEU A 284 11.61 -7.39 4.09
N LYS A 285 10.53 -8.06 4.50
CA LYS A 285 10.56 -9.46 4.95
C LYS A 285 10.41 -10.42 3.79
N HIS A 286 9.42 -10.21 2.91
CA HIS A 286 9.17 -11.07 1.76
C HIS A 286 8.98 -10.26 0.49
N LYS A 287 9.52 -10.79 -0.62
CA LYS A 287 9.34 -10.29 -1.98
C LYS A 287 8.88 -11.45 -2.86
N ILE A 288 7.60 -11.47 -3.19
CA ILE A 288 6.97 -12.60 -3.86
C ILE A 288 6.72 -12.24 -5.33
N LYS A 289 7.24 -13.06 -6.25
CA LYS A 289 7.09 -12.92 -7.69
C LYS A 289 6.28 -14.07 -8.24
N LYS A 290 4.97 -13.91 -8.32
CA LYS A 290 4.05 -14.93 -8.83
C LYS A 290 2.99 -14.34 -9.76
N HIS A 291 2.50 -13.14 -9.47
CA HIS A 291 1.51 -12.46 -10.27
C HIS A 291 2.02 -12.20 -11.69
N THR A 292 1.14 -12.38 -12.67
CA THR A 292 1.44 -12.20 -14.10
C THR A 292 1.13 -10.79 -14.59
N ASP A 293 0.32 -10.05 -13.83
CA ASP A 293 -0.03 -8.65 -14.10
C ASP A 293 -0.12 -7.86 -12.79
N TRP A 294 -0.57 -6.60 -12.87
CA TRP A 294 -0.66 -5.66 -11.75
C TRP A 294 -1.41 -6.26 -10.57
N VAL A 295 -0.85 -6.18 -9.39
CA VAL A 295 -1.54 -6.56 -8.14
C VAL A 295 -2.54 -5.45 -7.81
N THR A 296 -3.82 -5.78 -7.85
CA THR A 296 -4.95 -4.83 -7.78
C THR A 296 -5.77 -4.96 -6.50
N ALA A 297 -5.67 -6.10 -5.83
CA ALA A 297 -6.39 -6.37 -4.58
C ALA A 297 -5.53 -7.15 -3.59
N MET A 298 -5.70 -6.85 -2.29
CA MET A 298 -4.96 -7.50 -1.22
C MET A 298 -5.70 -7.36 0.11
N GLU A 299 -5.75 -8.45 0.89
CA GLU A 299 -6.30 -8.39 2.25
C GLU A 299 -5.74 -9.52 3.13
N PHE A 300 -5.27 -9.18 4.34
CA PHE A 300 -4.96 -10.16 5.37
C PHE A 300 -6.22 -10.79 5.95
N SER A 301 -6.18 -12.07 6.24
CA SER A 301 -7.25 -12.74 6.99
C SER A 301 -7.42 -12.12 8.39
N PRO A 302 -8.63 -12.16 8.98
CA PRO A 302 -8.89 -11.60 10.30
C PRO A 302 -8.03 -12.16 11.44
N ASP A 303 -7.60 -13.42 11.37
CA ASP A 303 -6.63 -14.03 12.29
C ASP A 303 -5.17 -13.64 12.02
N GLY A 304 -4.88 -13.15 10.81
CA GLY A 304 -3.54 -12.74 10.37
C GLY A 304 -2.65 -13.87 9.89
N GLU A 305 -3.16 -15.09 9.75
CA GLU A 305 -2.40 -16.24 9.29
C GLU A 305 -2.22 -16.26 7.78
N MET A 306 -3.17 -15.67 7.03
CA MET A 306 -3.19 -15.69 5.58
C MET A 306 -3.20 -14.28 4.97
N LEU A 307 -2.67 -14.17 3.75
CA LEU A 307 -2.76 -12.99 2.91
C LEU A 307 -3.39 -13.40 1.57
N ALA A 308 -4.54 -12.82 1.22
CA ALA A 308 -5.13 -12.98 -0.11
C ALA A 308 -4.66 -11.86 -1.04
N THR A 309 -4.36 -12.20 -2.30
CA THR A 309 -3.95 -11.23 -3.33
C THR A 309 -4.59 -11.54 -4.66
N GLY A 310 -4.85 -10.50 -5.46
CA GLY A 310 -5.43 -10.62 -6.80
C GLY A 310 -4.76 -9.71 -7.81
N ASP A 311 -4.67 -10.15 -9.07
CA ASP A 311 -4.07 -9.37 -10.15
C ASP A 311 -5.06 -9.00 -11.26
N ARG A 312 -4.59 -8.13 -12.15
CA ARG A 312 -5.35 -7.62 -13.29
C ARG A 312 -5.66 -8.69 -14.36
N ASN A 313 -4.97 -9.83 -14.34
CA ASN A 313 -5.18 -10.93 -15.27
C ASN A 313 -6.08 -12.05 -14.71
N GLY A 314 -6.75 -11.79 -13.55
CA GLY A 314 -7.64 -12.75 -12.90
C GLY A 314 -6.95 -13.76 -11.99
N GLY A 315 -5.62 -13.67 -11.84
CA GLY A 315 -4.87 -14.49 -10.91
C GLY A 315 -5.17 -14.09 -9.47
N ALA A 316 -5.63 -15.03 -8.65
CA ALA A 316 -5.82 -14.83 -7.23
C ALA A 316 -5.12 -15.92 -6.43
N TYR A 317 -4.56 -15.57 -5.28
CA TYR A 317 -3.74 -16.45 -4.46
C TYR A 317 -3.98 -16.22 -2.98
N ILE A 318 -3.82 -17.27 -2.18
CA ILE A 318 -3.72 -17.21 -0.72
C ILE A 318 -2.30 -17.61 -0.33
N TRP A 319 -1.68 -16.83 0.53
CA TRP A 319 -0.32 -16.98 1.02
C TRP A 319 -0.34 -17.18 2.52
N ASP A 320 0.60 -17.94 3.05
CA ASP A 320 0.95 -17.92 4.47
C ASP A 320 1.62 -16.58 4.79
N ALA A 321 1.08 -15.85 5.74
CA ALA A 321 1.50 -14.47 6.03
C ALA A 321 2.86 -14.39 6.73
N GLU A 322 3.27 -15.42 7.48
CA GLU A 322 4.54 -15.45 8.20
C GLU A 322 5.70 -15.86 7.28
N THR A 323 5.49 -16.88 6.45
CA THR A 323 6.55 -17.47 5.60
C THR A 323 6.60 -16.87 4.20
N GLY A 324 5.51 -16.23 3.73
CA GLY A 324 5.35 -15.80 2.35
C GLY A 324 5.16 -16.96 1.36
N GLY A 325 4.99 -18.19 1.86
CA GLY A 325 4.74 -19.37 1.07
C GLY A 325 3.35 -19.37 0.43
N ILE A 326 3.21 -20.00 -0.76
CA ILE A 326 1.91 -20.12 -1.42
C ILE A 326 1.10 -21.20 -0.71
N GLY A 327 -0.12 -20.83 -0.26
CA GLY A 327 -1.11 -21.78 0.22
C GLY A 327 -1.96 -22.29 -0.94
N PHE A 328 -2.72 -21.41 -1.59
CA PHE A 328 -3.66 -21.81 -2.64
C PHE A 328 -3.61 -20.90 -3.86
N THR A 329 -3.93 -21.47 -5.03
CA THR A 329 -4.16 -20.75 -6.29
C THR A 329 -5.66 -20.77 -6.59
N LEU A 330 -6.27 -19.61 -6.74
CA LEU A 330 -7.71 -19.41 -6.95
C LEU A 330 -7.94 -19.03 -8.43
N GLY A 331 -8.13 -20.02 -9.30
CA GLY A 331 -7.95 -19.86 -10.75
C GLY A 331 -9.22 -19.62 -11.59
N ASP A 332 -10.39 -19.32 -11.01
CA ASP A 332 -11.67 -19.37 -11.75
C ASP A 332 -12.09 -18.04 -12.39
N HIS A 333 -11.54 -16.90 -11.98
CA HIS A 333 -11.80 -15.61 -12.60
C HIS A 333 -11.16 -15.49 -13.98
N LYS A 334 -11.82 -14.74 -14.88
CA LYS A 334 -11.41 -14.59 -16.29
C LYS A 334 -10.98 -13.17 -16.63
N ASP A 335 -11.03 -12.26 -15.67
CA ASP A 335 -10.66 -10.85 -15.81
C ASP A 335 -10.17 -10.31 -14.49
N SER A 336 -9.74 -9.04 -14.46
CA SER A 336 -9.12 -8.35 -13.33
C SER A 336 -9.83 -8.58 -12.00
N ILE A 337 -9.09 -8.98 -10.98
CA ILE A 337 -9.57 -8.99 -9.60
C ILE A 337 -9.63 -7.54 -9.10
N THR A 338 -10.81 -7.07 -8.74
CA THR A 338 -11.08 -5.69 -8.31
C THR A 338 -11.21 -5.54 -6.81
N GLY A 339 -11.49 -6.64 -6.10
CA GLY A 339 -11.65 -6.63 -4.66
C GLY A 339 -11.55 -8.02 -4.05
N LEU A 340 -11.10 -8.05 -2.83
CA LEU A 340 -11.04 -9.22 -1.96
C LEU A 340 -11.65 -8.82 -0.61
N SER A 341 -12.38 -9.73 0.01
CA SER A 341 -12.88 -9.50 1.36
C SER A 341 -12.98 -10.81 2.14
N TRP A 342 -12.34 -10.86 3.29
CA TRP A 342 -12.43 -11.97 4.22
C TRP A 342 -13.68 -11.88 5.09
N ARG A 343 -14.33 -13.02 5.31
CA ARG A 343 -15.36 -13.12 6.35
C ARG A 343 -14.71 -13.05 7.73
N ALA A 344 -15.43 -12.51 8.72
CA ALA A 344 -14.89 -12.20 10.04
C ALA A 344 -14.29 -13.41 10.80
N ASP A 345 -14.66 -14.63 10.44
CA ASP A 345 -14.16 -15.89 11.02
C ASP A 345 -12.91 -16.45 10.31
N SER A 346 -12.36 -15.75 9.33
CA SER A 346 -11.22 -16.19 8.47
C SER A 346 -11.49 -17.45 7.63
N GLN A 347 -12.70 -18.02 7.64
CA GLN A 347 -13.00 -19.28 6.95
C GLN A 347 -13.39 -19.10 5.48
N MET A 348 -13.79 -17.90 5.10
CA MET A 348 -14.29 -17.62 3.77
C MET A 348 -13.65 -16.34 3.21
N LEU A 349 -13.24 -16.41 1.95
CA LEU A 349 -12.81 -15.29 1.15
C LEU A 349 -13.83 -15.03 0.02
N ALA A 350 -14.22 -13.79 -0.19
CA ALA A 350 -14.93 -13.36 -1.38
C ALA A 350 -13.96 -12.64 -2.32
N SER A 351 -13.95 -13.02 -3.59
CA SER A 351 -13.26 -12.31 -4.67
C SER A 351 -14.25 -11.72 -5.65
N ALA A 352 -14.01 -10.48 -6.08
CA ALA A 352 -14.78 -9.79 -7.10
C ALA A 352 -13.92 -9.50 -8.33
N SER A 353 -14.52 -9.55 -9.53
CA SER A 353 -13.79 -9.38 -10.77
C SER A 353 -14.56 -8.56 -11.81
N GLU A 354 -13.80 -7.96 -12.73
CA GLU A 354 -14.33 -7.33 -13.96
C GLU A 354 -15.06 -8.35 -14.88
N ASP A 355 -14.92 -9.67 -14.63
CA ASP A 355 -15.72 -10.70 -15.30
C ASP A 355 -17.20 -10.73 -14.84
N GLY A 356 -17.59 -9.84 -13.91
CA GLY A 356 -18.95 -9.66 -13.40
C GLY A 356 -19.34 -10.62 -12.28
N LYS A 357 -18.43 -11.47 -11.85
CA LYS A 357 -18.69 -12.49 -10.83
C LYS A 357 -18.12 -12.11 -9.47
N VAL A 358 -18.76 -12.67 -8.47
CA VAL A 358 -18.17 -12.88 -7.14
C VAL A 358 -18.04 -14.38 -6.92
N ILE A 359 -16.89 -14.80 -6.41
CA ILE A 359 -16.62 -16.20 -6.04
C ILE A 359 -16.30 -16.24 -4.56
N LEU A 360 -16.92 -17.19 -3.86
CA LEU A 360 -16.68 -17.47 -2.45
C LEU A 360 -15.80 -18.70 -2.34
N TRP A 361 -14.71 -18.61 -1.59
CA TRP A 361 -13.69 -19.63 -1.44
C TRP A 361 -13.59 -20.09 0.01
N TYR A 362 -13.44 -21.39 0.24
CA TYR A 362 -13.00 -21.88 1.54
C TYR A 362 -11.52 -21.56 1.74
N ALA A 363 -11.18 -21.03 2.92
CA ALA A 363 -9.81 -20.71 3.28
C ALA A 363 -8.96 -21.96 3.55
N GLU A 364 -9.58 -23.05 3.99
CA GLU A 364 -8.93 -24.29 4.39
C GLU A 364 -8.34 -25.06 3.21
N ASP A 365 -9.01 -25.05 2.06
CA ASP A 365 -8.64 -25.86 0.90
C ASP A 365 -8.52 -25.07 -0.41
N GLY A 366 -8.92 -23.79 -0.43
CA GLY A 366 -8.88 -22.94 -1.61
C GLY A 366 -9.92 -23.29 -2.69
N PHE A 367 -10.91 -24.17 -2.39
CA PHE A 367 -11.96 -24.52 -3.33
C PHE A 367 -13.11 -23.49 -3.34
N PRO A 368 -13.69 -23.22 -4.53
CA PRO A 368 -14.85 -22.35 -4.64
C PRO A 368 -16.08 -23.05 -4.07
N THR A 369 -16.74 -22.41 -3.11
CA THR A 369 -18.02 -22.90 -2.57
C THR A 369 -19.18 -22.42 -3.41
N ARG A 370 -19.05 -21.23 -3.99
CA ARG A 370 -20.08 -20.60 -4.78
C ARG A 370 -19.50 -19.58 -5.75
N SER A 371 -20.07 -19.53 -6.95
CA SER A 371 -19.81 -18.48 -7.94
C SER A 371 -21.15 -17.93 -8.44
N PHE A 372 -21.31 -16.61 -8.51
CA PHE A 372 -22.52 -15.99 -8.99
C PHE A 372 -22.22 -14.67 -9.71
N ASN A 373 -23.09 -14.32 -10.70
CA ASN A 373 -23.03 -13.03 -11.37
C ASN A 373 -23.56 -11.94 -10.42
N ALA A 374 -22.64 -11.12 -9.90
CA ALA A 374 -22.99 -10.09 -8.95
C ALA A 374 -23.45 -8.79 -9.61
N GLN A 375 -23.13 -8.59 -10.88
CA GLN A 375 -23.61 -7.45 -11.67
C GLN A 375 -24.28 -7.96 -12.93
N VAL A 376 -25.46 -7.43 -13.24
CA VAL A 376 -26.26 -7.85 -14.40
C VAL A 376 -26.88 -6.62 -15.03
N ASP A 377 -26.61 -6.38 -16.30
CA ASP A 377 -27.32 -5.35 -17.04
C ASP A 377 -28.81 -5.76 -17.27
N PRO A 378 -29.76 -5.10 -16.62
CA PRO A 378 -31.16 -5.45 -16.73
C PRO A 378 -31.73 -5.19 -18.13
N LYS A 379 -31.07 -4.37 -18.95
CA LYS A 379 -31.47 -4.02 -20.31
C LYS A 379 -30.80 -4.89 -21.37
N ALA A 380 -29.81 -5.70 -21.00
CA ALA A 380 -29.11 -6.54 -21.94
C ALA A 380 -30.00 -7.70 -22.41
N THR A 381 -30.12 -7.85 -23.72
CA THR A 381 -30.87 -8.93 -24.40
C THR A 381 -29.94 -9.67 -25.36
N GLY A 382 -30.26 -10.94 -25.66
CA GLY A 382 -29.52 -11.73 -26.66
C GLY A 382 -28.03 -11.89 -26.31
N ALA A 383 -27.15 -11.70 -27.28
CA ALA A 383 -25.69 -11.85 -27.11
C ALA A 383 -25.06 -10.82 -26.14
N ALA A 384 -25.71 -9.66 -25.92
CA ALA A 384 -25.28 -8.67 -24.96
C ALA A 384 -25.38 -9.17 -23.49
N ARG A 385 -26.29 -10.13 -23.22
CA ARG A 385 -26.39 -10.80 -21.91
C ARG A 385 -25.14 -11.63 -21.55
N SER A 386 -24.33 -11.98 -22.53
CA SER A 386 -23.08 -12.72 -22.28
C SER A 386 -21.95 -11.85 -21.73
N LYS A 387 -22.07 -10.51 -21.82
CA LYS A 387 -21.11 -9.57 -21.21
C LYS A 387 -21.70 -9.08 -19.89
N THR A 388 -21.31 -9.73 -18.81
CA THR A 388 -21.63 -9.26 -17.45
C THR A 388 -20.84 -8.00 -17.14
N PRO A 389 -21.49 -6.93 -16.64
CA PRO A 389 -20.78 -5.74 -16.17
C PRO A 389 -19.86 -6.08 -15.01
N GLY A 390 -18.63 -5.52 -15.02
CA GLY A 390 -17.64 -5.78 -14.00
C GLY A 390 -18.09 -5.40 -12.57
N VAL A 391 -17.72 -6.22 -11.60
CA VAL A 391 -17.81 -5.90 -10.17
C VAL A 391 -16.60 -5.02 -9.82
N LEU A 392 -16.80 -3.89 -9.14
CA LEU A 392 -15.74 -2.94 -8.80
C LEU A 392 -15.42 -2.88 -7.29
N GLY A 393 -16.35 -3.36 -6.47
CA GLY A 393 -16.16 -3.40 -5.03
C GLY A 393 -16.90 -4.56 -4.40
N VAL A 394 -16.29 -5.16 -3.37
CA VAL A 394 -16.87 -6.22 -2.55
C VAL A 394 -16.45 -6.03 -1.11
N GLN A 395 -17.38 -6.25 -0.18
CA GLN A 395 -17.08 -6.26 1.26
C GLN A 395 -18.02 -7.21 2.00
N TYR A 396 -17.46 -8.02 2.90
CA TYR A 396 -18.22 -8.70 3.92
C TYR A 396 -18.60 -7.73 5.05
N SER A 397 -19.84 -7.80 5.49
CA SER A 397 -20.23 -7.27 6.78
C SER A 397 -19.76 -8.20 7.91
N ARG A 398 -19.78 -7.69 9.14
CA ARG A 398 -19.47 -8.51 10.31
C ARG A 398 -20.47 -9.67 10.51
N SER A 399 -21.72 -9.52 10.05
CA SER A 399 -22.75 -10.56 10.10
C SER A 399 -22.66 -11.58 8.94
N GLY A 400 -21.65 -11.45 8.05
CA GLY A 400 -21.45 -12.36 6.92
C GLY A 400 -22.26 -12.03 5.67
N GLN A 401 -22.98 -10.90 5.63
CA GLN A 401 -23.60 -10.40 4.40
C GLN A 401 -22.51 -9.85 3.47
N LEU A 402 -22.74 -9.90 2.16
CA LEU A 402 -21.88 -9.25 1.18
C LEU A 402 -22.52 -7.99 0.62
N LEU A 403 -21.70 -7.01 0.35
CA LEU A 403 -22.06 -5.79 -0.37
C LEU A 403 -21.16 -5.72 -1.61
N THR A 404 -21.78 -5.50 -2.78
CA THR A 404 -21.09 -5.35 -4.06
C THR A 404 -21.53 -4.10 -4.79
N CYS A 405 -20.67 -3.55 -5.64
CA CYS A 405 -21.03 -2.51 -6.60
C CYS A 405 -20.30 -2.73 -7.92
N GLY A 406 -20.81 -2.13 -9.01
CA GLY A 406 -20.17 -2.34 -10.30
C GLY A 406 -20.73 -1.54 -11.44
N ARG A 407 -20.31 -1.92 -12.66
CA ARG A 407 -20.52 -1.19 -13.91
C ARG A 407 -21.95 -1.23 -14.44
N ASP A 408 -22.86 -1.96 -13.81
CA ASP A 408 -24.30 -1.88 -14.12
C ASP A 408 -25.01 -0.74 -13.37
N ASN A 409 -24.21 0.16 -12.80
CA ASN A 409 -24.67 1.35 -12.09
C ASN A 409 -25.55 1.05 -10.88
N SER A 410 -25.27 -0.05 -10.18
CA SER A 410 -25.97 -0.46 -8.96
C SER A 410 -25.02 -1.01 -7.89
N ALA A 411 -25.46 -1.00 -6.64
CA ALA A 411 -24.89 -1.79 -5.57
C ALA A 411 -25.91 -2.84 -5.09
N ARG A 412 -25.45 -3.97 -4.56
CA ARG A 412 -26.31 -5.06 -4.11
C ARG A 412 -25.86 -5.62 -2.78
N ILE A 413 -26.86 -6.01 -1.98
CA ILE A 413 -26.67 -6.72 -0.73
C ILE A 413 -27.01 -8.19 -0.97
N TRP A 414 -26.18 -9.07 -0.43
CA TRP A 414 -26.32 -10.51 -0.54
C TRP A 414 -26.32 -11.14 0.85
N ALA A 415 -27.17 -12.08 1.09
CA ALA A 415 -27.08 -12.94 2.26
C ALA A 415 -25.78 -13.78 2.20
N ALA A 416 -25.35 -14.33 3.34
CA ALA A 416 -24.19 -15.24 3.41
C ALA A 416 -24.33 -16.46 2.46
N THR A 417 -25.56 -16.82 2.11
CA THR A 417 -25.89 -17.86 1.12
C THR A 417 -25.64 -17.44 -0.32
N GLY A 418 -25.26 -16.17 -0.60
CA GLY A 418 -25.14 -15.61 -1.94
C GLY A 418 -26.49 -15.33 -2.64
N THR A 419 -27.58 -15.23 -1.86
CA THR A 419 -28.88 -14.79 -2.38
C THR A 419 -28.97 -13.28 -2.29
N GLN A 420 -29.33 -12.60 -3.38
CA GLN A 420 -29.52 -11.16 -3.39
C GLN A 420 -30.71 -10.78 -2.49
N THR A 421 -30.49 -9.86 -1.56
CA THR A 421 -31.53 -9.37 -0.62
C THR A 421 -31.97 -7.96 -0.95
N ALA A 422 -31.09 -7.13 -1.52
CA ALA A 422 -31.46 -5.79 -1.93
C ALA A 422 -30.62 -5.32 -3.13
N ARG A 423 -31.16 -4.30 -3.84
CA ARG A 423 -30.48 -3.57 -4.91
C ARG A 423 -30.61 -2.07 -4.65
N LEU A 424 -29.48 -1.38 -4.67
CA LEU A 424 -29.35 0.04 -4.44
C LEU A 424 -29.07 0.72 -5.80
N GLU A 425 -29.86 1.72 -6.14
CA GLU A 425 -29.83 2.40 -7.43
C GLU A 425 -29.78 3.93 -7.27
N GLY A 426 -29.83 4.63 -8.39
CA GLY A 426 -29.91 6.09 -8.42
C GLY A 426 -28.55 6.77 -8.43
N PHE A 427 -27.46 6.05 -8.72
CA PHE A 427 -26.12 6.65 -8.89
C PHE A 427 -26.09 7.54 -10.14
N ALA A 428 -25.40 8.68 -10.03
CA ALA A 428 -25.17 9.58 -11.17
C ALA A 428 -24.19 8.98 -12.18
N ASP A 429 -23.24 8.16 -11.67
CA ASP A 429 -22.24 7.44 -12.46
C ASP A 429 -21.83 6.17 -11.71
N VAL A 430 -20.88 5.42 -12.26
CA VAL A 430 -20.49 4.09 -11.82
C VAL A 430 -20.06 4.07 -10.34
N PRO A 431 -20.73 3.31 -9.48
CA PRO A 431 -20.31 3.07 -8.11
C PRO A 431 -19.04 2.21 -8.10
N SER A 432 -18.03 2.67 -7.36
CA SER A 432 -16.67 2.12 -7.39
C SER A 432 -16.21 1.50 -6.07
N ARG A 433 -16.77 1.94 -4.94
CA ARG A 433 -16.37 1.49 -3.60
C ARG A 433 -17.59 1.34 -2.70
N VAL A 434 -17.51 0.36 -1.80
CA VAL A 434 -18.58 0.03 -0.85
C VAL A 434 -18.02 -0.10 0.56
N ALA A 435 -18.83 0.24 1.57
CA ALA A 435 -18.51 -0.01 2.96
C ALA A 435 -19.79 -0.17 3.80
N PHE A 436 -19.75 -1.05 4.81
CA PHE A 436 -20.69 -1.06 5.92
C PHE A 436 -20.20 -0.17 7.05
N SER A 437 -21.10 0.47 7.82
CA SER A 437 -20.74 1.11 9.08
C SER A 437 -20.28 0.08 10.12
N HIS A 438 -19.62 0.57 11.18
CA HIS A 438 -19.08 -0.23 12.28
C HIS A 438 -20.12 -1.16 12.95
N ASP A 439 -21.36 -0.74 13.00
CA ASP A 439 -22.51 -1.46 13.58
C ASP A 439 -23.32 -2.26 12.53
N GLY A 440 -22.97 -2.11 11.23
CA GLY A 440 -23.71 -2.68 10.11
C GLY A 440 -25.06 -1.99 9.82
N GLY A 441 -25.37 -0.88 10.50
CA GLY A 441 -26.66 -0.17 10.36
C GLY A 441 -26.75 0.69 9.10
N ARG A 442 -25.61 1.08 8.53
CA ARG A 442 -25.54 1.90 7.32
C ARG A 442 -24.66 1.28 6.25
N ILE A 443 -24.98 1.64 5.00
CA ILE A 443 -24.25 1.26 3.81
C ILE A 443 -23.79 2.53 3.11
N PHE A 444 -22.51 2.57 2.76
CA PHE A 444 -21.87 3.64 2.04
C PHE A 444 -21.44 3.13 0.66
N VAL A 445 -21.78 3.86 -0.39
CA VAL A 445 -21.37 3.54 -1.75
C VAL A 445 -20.83 4.80 -2.42
N GLY A 446 -19.54 4.79 -2.74
CA GLY A 446 -18.86 5.87 -3.43
C GLY A 446 -18.85 5.67 -4.92
N ASP A 447 -19.06 6.75 -5.69
CA ASP A 447 -19.05 6.73 -7.15
C ASP A 447 -17.89 7.56 -7.75
N ILE A 448 -17.74 7.48 -9.06
CA ILE A 448 -16.68 8.20 -9.78
C ILE A 448 -16.96 9.71 -9.93
N THR A 449 -18.14 10.21 -9.51
CA THR A 449 -18.41 11.65 -9.43
C THR A 449 -17.89 12.27 -8.14
N GLY A 450 -17.41 11.46 -7.20
CA GLY A 450 -16.92 11.90 -5.89
C GLY A 450 -18.00 12.02 -4.82
N LYS A 451 -19.16 11.44 -5.05
CA LYS A 451 -20.26 11.34 -4.09
C LYS A 451 -20.21 10.00 -3.36
N VAL A 452 -20.56 10.02 -2.09
CA VAL A 452 -20.78 8.81 -1.29
C VAL A 452 -22.24 8.84 -0.85
N ARG A 453 -23.04 7.97 -1.40
CA ARG A 453 -24.44 7.81 -1.01
C ARG A 453 -24.56 6.88 0.19
N VAL A 454 -25.52 7.16 1.04
CA VAL A 454 -25.75 6.45 2.31
C VAL A 454 -27.15 5.88 2.34
N TRP A 455 -27.26 4.63 2.75
CA TRP A 455 -28.53 3.94 2.97
C TRP A 455 -28.58 3.31 4.37
N ASN A 456 -29.80 3.14 4.88
CA ASN A 456 -30.04 2.29 6.02
C ASN A 456 -29.96 0.82 5.59
N ALA A 457 -29.17 0.02 6.27
CA ALA A 457 -28.97 -1.39 5.88
C ALA A 457 -30.23 -2.26 6.10
N LYS A 458 -31.10 -1.87 7.04
CA LYS A 458 -32.29 -2.63 7.42
C LYS A 458 -33.37 -2.66 6.32
N ASP A 459 -33.62 -1.52 5.68
CA ASP A 459 -34.72 -1.33 4.75
C ASP A 459 -34.29 -0.75 3.40
N SER A 460 -33.00 -0.53 3.21
CA SER A 460 -32.41 0.07 2.01
C SER A 460 -32.95 1.47 1.68
N SER A 461 -33.49 2.19 2.67
CA SER A 461 -33.92 3.57 2.51
C SER A 461 -32.73 4.53 2.42
N PRO A 462 -32.79 5.59 1.56
CA PRO A 462 -31.77 6.61 1.53
C PRO A 462 -31.59 7.31 2.88
N ALA A 463 -30.35 7.50 3.33
CA ALA A 463 -30.02 8.10 4.62
C ALA A 463 -29.16 9.35 4.53
N GLY A 464 -28.68 9.71 3.34
CA GLY A 464 -27.88 10.91 3.11
C GLY A 464 -26.83 10.77 2.02
N GLU A 465 -25.98 11.80 1.92
CA GLU A 465 -24.89 11.86 0.93
C GLU A 465 -23.68 12.57 1.55
N LEU A 466 -22.47 12.10 1.20
CA LEU A 466 -21.18 12.71 1.51
C LEU A 466 -20.45 13.06 0.21
N THR A 467 -19.38 13.88 0.28
CA THR A 467 -18.64 14.30 -0.91
C THR A 467 -17.14 14.25 -0.67
N THR A 468 -16.36 14.09 -1.74
CA THR A 468 -14.89 14.23 -1.68
C THR A 468 -14.41 15.69 -1.73
N ASN A 469 -15.35 16.65 -1.76
CA ASN A 469 -15.07 18.09 -1.77
C ASN A 469 -15.97 18.86 -0.77
N PRO A 470 -15.86 18.57 0.54
CA PRO A 470 -16.70 19.22 1.56
C PRO A 470 -16.45 20.73 1.63
N ASP A 471 -17.46 21.46 2.12
CA ASP A 471 -17.42 22.91 2.34
C ASP A 471 -16.50 23.33 3.48
#